data_abff895a108d35faea595498947817ff
#
_entry.id   abff895a108d35faea595498947817ff
#
_cell.length_a   1.000
_cell.length_b   1.000
_cell.length_c   1.000
_cell.angle_alpha   90.00
_cell.angle_beta   90.00
_cell.angle_gamma   90.00
#
_symmetry.space_group_name_H-M   'P 1'
#
loop_
_entity.id
_entity.type
_entity.pdbx_description
1 polymer ?
#
loop_
_entity_poly.entity_id
_entity_poly.type
_entity_poly.pdbx_seq_one_letter_code
_entity_poly.pdbx_strand_id
1 'polypeptide(L)'
;MRIRHLCLLLSVFLIGCTNPVSKPNSPQLQAALSDPIMVIAQLNDQLEQWQNTPYRYGGMDRRGIDCSGFVYRTFSDRFNIQLPRTTNEQTQLGTRISKDDLMPGDLVFFKTGSGKSGLHVGIYDTNNEFIHASTSKGVIRSSLDNVYWRRVFWQARRI
;
A
#
# COMPACT_ATOMS: atom_id res chain seq x y z
N MET A 1 -32.08 -18.93 -65.59
CA MET A 1 -31.66 -17.69 -64.86
C MET A 1 -31.36 -18.08 -63.42
N ARG A 2 -30.09 -18.25 -63.04
CA ARG A 2 -29.66 -18.77 -61.73
C ARG A 2 -29.08 -17.61 -60.94
N ILE A 3 -29.78 -17.18 -59.87
CA ILE A 3 -29.33 -16.12 -58.94
C ILE A 3 -28.43 -16.80 -57.91
N ARG A 4 -27.14 -16.42 -57.92
CA ARG A 4 -26.15 -16.87 -56.93
C ARG A 4 -26.17 -15.89 -55.75
N HIS A 5 -26.64 -16.34 -54.57
CA HIS A 5 -26.56 -15.57 -53.35
C HIS A 5 -25.12 -15.62 -52.81
N LEU A 6 -24.46 -14.46 -52.81
CA LEU A 6 -23.14 -14.25 -52.19
C LEU A 6 -23.37 -13.90 -50.71
N CYS A 7 -23.13 -14.89 -49.83
CA CYS A 7 -23.09 -14.64 -48.38
C CYS A 7 -21.81 -13.93 -48.00
N LEU A 8 -21.88 -12.66 -47.63
CA LEU A 8 -20.78 -11.88 -47.08
C LEU A 8 -20.68 -12.19 -45.58
N LEU A 9 -19.67 -12.98 -45.19
CA LEU A 9 -19.33 -13.24 -43.78
C LEU A 9 -18.61 -12.01 -43.20
N LEU A 10 -19.33 -11.24 -42.38
CA LEU A 10 -18.80 -10.10 -41.64
C LEU A 10 -18.08 -10.62 -40.39
N SER A 11 -16.73 -10.74 -40.44
CA SER A 11 -15.91 -11.11 -39.32
C SER A 11 -15.77 -9.92 -38.35
N VAL A 12 -16.48 -9.95 -37.22
CA VAL A 12 -16.34 -8.99 -36.13
C VAL A 12 -15.08 -9.32 -35.33
N PHE A 13 -14.02 -8.56 -35.51
CA PHE A 13 -12.85 -8.59 -34.64
C PHE A 13 -13.16 -7.90 -33.33
N LEU A 14 -13.36 -8.67 -32.26
CA LEU A 14 -13.40 -8.16 -30.87
C LEU A 14 -11.98 -7.81 -30.46
N ILE A 15 -11.62 -6.53 -30.56
CA ILE A 15 -10.38 -6.00 -29.98
C ILE A 15 -10.62 -5.91 -28.48
N GLY A 16 -10.15 -6.93 -27.74
CA GLY A 16 -10.13 -6.90 -26.29
C GLY A 16 -9.15 -5.83 -25.81
N CYS A 17 -9.65 -4.75 -25.21
CA CYS A 17 -8.82 -3.79 -24.48
C CYS A 17 -8.32 -4.46 -23.21
N THR A 18 -7.12 -5.06 -23.25
CA THR A 18 -6.36 -5.42 -22.05
C THR A 18 -5.77 -4.12 -21.51
N ASN A 19 -6.37 -3.57 -20.45
CA ASN A 19 -5.75 -2.47 -19.71
C ASN A 19 -4.44 -3.02 -19.10
N PRO A 20 -3.26 -2.49 -19.47
CA PRO A 20 -2.03 -2.88 -18.80
C PRO A 20 -2.12 -2.39 -17.35
N VAL A 21 -1.94 -3.32 -16.40
CA VAL A 21 -1.71 -2.95 -15.00
C VAL A 21 -0.47 -2.07 -14.98
N SER A 22 -0.66 -0.77 -14.82
CA SER A 22 0.42 0.21 -14.79
C SER A 22 1.35 -0.13 -13.61
N LYS A 23 2.63 -0.37 -13.92
CA LYS A 23 3.67 -0.47 -12.88
C LYS A 23 3.62 0.83 -12.06
N PRO A 24 3.79 0.77 -10.72
CA PRO A 24 3.69 1.92 -9.83
C PRO A 24 4.90 2.87 -9.90
N ASN A 25 5.25 3.34 -11.09
CA ASN A 25 6.30 4.33 -11.39
C ASN A 25 5.78 5.38 -12.35
N SER A 26 4.55 5.89 -12.12
CA SER A 26 4.06 7.02 -12.90
C SER A 26 4.65 8.34 -12.36
N PRO A 27 4.90 9.36 -13.21
CA PRO A 27 5.33 10.70 -12.76
C PRO A 27 4.38 11.32 -11.72
N GLN A 28 3.10 10.98 -11.74
CA GLN A 28 2.09 11.41 -10.77
C GLN A 28 2.31 10.78 -9.38
N LEU A 29 2.78 9.54 -9.32
CA LEU A 29 3.13 8.84 -8.09
C LEU A 29 4.29 9.54 -7.37
N GLN A 30 5.36 9.84 -8.11
CA GLN A 30 6.52 10.54 -7.58
C GLN A 30 6.16 11.97 -7.15
N ALA A 31 5.28 12.67 -7.87
CA ALA A 31 4.81 14.00 -7.51
C ALA A 31 4.01 14.02 -6.19
N ALA A 32 3.15 13.03 -5.94
CA ALA A 32 2.34 12.96 -4.72
C ALA A 32 3.16 12.69 -3.45
N LEU A 33 4.31 12.03 -3.56
CA LEU A 33 5.20 11.67 -2.44
C LEU A 33 6.48 12.53 -2.40
N SER A 34 6.64 13.52 -3.29
CA SER A 34 7.86 14.31 -3.39
C SER A 34 7.99 15.43 -2.35
N ASP A 35 6.89 15.86 -1.75
CA ASP A 35 6.89 16.89 -0.71
C ASP A 35 6.70 16.24 0.67
N PRO A 36 7.76 16.09 1.48
CA PRO A 36 7.67 15.46 2.80
C PRO A 36 6.70 16.15 3.75
N ILE A 37 6.54 17.48 3.67
CA ILE A 37 5.63 18.23 4.54
C ILE A 37 4.19 17.86 4.21
N MET A 38 3.84 17.79 2.93
CA MET A 38 2.52 17.37 2.49
C MET A 38 2.26 15.90 2.85
N VAL A 39 3.24 15.01 2.68
CA VAL A 39 3.10 13.61 3.07
C VAL A 39 2.83 13.48 4.57
N ILE A 40 3.58 14.16 5.43
CA ILE A 40 3.37 14.16 6.88
C ILE A 40 1.96 14.65 7.23
N ALA A 41 1.49 15.74 6.60
CA ALA A 41 0.14 16.25 6.82
C ALA A 41 -0.93 15.19 6.46
N GLN A 42 -0.82 14.56 5.29
CA GLN A 42 -1.73 13.50 4.85
C GLN A 42 -1.70 12.27 5.76
N LEU A 43 -0.52 11.89 6.27
CA LEU A 43 -0.39 10.78 7.21
C LEU A 43 -1.01 11.09 8.58
N ASN A 44 -0.88 12.33 9.07
CA ASN A 44 -1.53 12.77 10.30
C ASN A 44 -3.07 12.75 10.17
N ASP A 45 -3.60 13.28 9.07
CA ASP A 45 -5.04 13.22 8.78
C ASP A 45 -5.54 11.78 8.69
N GLN A 46 -4.75 10.90 8.08
CA GLN A 46 -5.09 9.49 7.99
C GLN A 46 -5.10 8.82 9.36
N LEU A 47 -4.09 9.10 10.18
CA LEU A 47 -4.04 8.59 11.55
C LEU A 47 -5.25 9.06 12.36
N GLU A 48 -5.58 10.36 12.34
CA GLU A 48 -6.72 10.92 13.05
C GLU A 48 -8.03 10.27 12.63
N GLN A 49 -8.23 10.09 11.32
CA GLN A 49 -9.44 9.43 10.81
C GLN A 49 -9.53 7.96 11.20
N TRP A 50 -8.42 7.23 11.29
CA TRP A 50 -8.40 5.80 11.52
C TRP A 50 -8.07 5.38 12.96
N GLN A 51 -7.64 6.29 13.81
CA GLN A 51 -7.39 5.97 15.22
C GLN A 51 -8.61 5.29 15.87
N ASN A 52 -8.36 4.38 16.80
CA ASN A 52 -9.36 3.52 17.43
C ASN A 52 -10.04 2.50 16.50
N THR A 53 -9.66 2.40 15.21
CA THR A 53 -10.10 1.28 14.36
C THR A 53 -9.40 0.01 14.83
N PRO A 54 -10.15 -1.05 15.22
CA PRO A 54 -9.54 -2.26 15.74
C PRO A 54 -8.82 -3.04 14.63
N TYR A 55 -7.83 -3.85 15.04
CA TYR A 55 -7.22 -4.79 14.10
C TYR A 55 -8.19 -5.91 13.74
N ARG A 56 -8.30 -6.20 12.44
CA ARG A 56 -9.03 -7.35 11.92
C ARG A 56 -8.31 -7.89 10.69
N TYR A 57 -7.87 -9.14 10.76
CA TYR A 57 -7.22 -9.79 9.62
C TYR A 57 -8.14 -9.79 8.38
N GLY A 58 -7.61 -9.36 7.24
CA GLY A 58 -8.37 -9.19 5.99
C GLY A 58 -9.33 -7.98 5.98
N GLY A 59 -9.38 -7.22 7.07
CA GLY A 59 -10.24 -6.04 7.18
C GLY A 59 -9.80 -4.88 6.29
N MET A 60 -10.78 -4.04 5.90
CA MET A 60 -10.57 -2.91 4.97
C MET A 60 -11.40 -1.68 5.34
N ASP A 61 -12.07 -1.68 6.47
CA ASP A 61 -12.98 -0.61 6.89
C ASP A 61 -12.83 -0.26 8.39
N ARG A 62 -13.62 0.72 8.86
CA ARG A 62 -13.58 1.22 10.25
C ARG A 62 -14.08 0.21 11.28
N ARG A 63 -14.72 -0.89 10.89
CA ARG A 63 -15.10 -2.00 11.77
C ARG A 63 -13.91 -2.94 12.03
N GLY A 64 -12.82 -2.76 11.30
CA GLY A 64 -11.57 -3.47 11.50
C GLY A 64 -10.71 -3.47 10.25
N ILE A 65 -9.40 -3.27 10.44
CA ILE A 65 -8.41 -3.20 9.36
C ILE A 65 -7.15 -3.97 9.76
N ASP A 66 -6.49 -4.64 8.79
CA ASP A 66 -5.16 -5.21 9.01
C ASP A 66 -4.05 -4.27 8.54
N CYS A 67 -2.79 -4.64 8.80
CA CYS A 67 -1.64 -3.79 8.51
C CYS A 67 -1.51 -3.41 7.04
N SER A 68 -1.59 -4.38 6.11
CA SER A 68 -1.51 -4.12 4.67
C SER A 68 -2.76 -3.44 4.12
N GLY A 69 -3.92 -3.70 4.72
CA GLY A 69 -5.17 -3.00 4.41
C GLY A 69 -5.09 -1.52 4.78
N PHE A 70 -4.50 -1.19 5.93
CA PHE A 70 -4.28 0.21 6.32
C PHE A 70 -3.32 0.92 5.36
N VAL A 71 -2.21 0.29 4.97
CA VAL A 71 -1.30 0.81 3.95
C VAL A 71 -2.02 1.03 2.62
N TYR A 72 -2.77 0.01 2.14
CA TYR A 72 -3.57 0.11 0.91
C TYR A 72 -4.53 1.30 0.95
N ARG A 73 -5.31 1.44 2.05
CA ARG A 73 -6.27 2.54 2.21
C ARG A 73 -5.58 3.89 2.26
N THR A 74 -4.48 4.01 2.99
CA THR A 74 -3.72 5.27 3.09
C THR A 74 -3.25 5.73 1.71
N PHE A 75 -2.61 4.85 0.95
CA PHE A 75 -2.10 5.20 -0.37
C PHE A 75 -3.22 5.51 -1.37
N SER A 76 -4.29 4.74 -1.34
CA SER A 76 -5.46 5.00 -2.19
C SER A 76 -6.15 6.32 -1.84
N ASP A 77 -6.44 6.56 -0.56
CA ASP A 77 -7.28 7.66 -0.12
C ASP A 77 -6.53 9.00 -0.12
N ARG A 78 -5.22 9.00 0.20
CA ARG A 78 -4.42 10.21 0.37
C ARG A 78 -3.57 10.57 -0.83
N PHE A 79 -3.10 9.58 -1.58
CA PHE A 79 -2.14 9.80 -2.67
C PHE A 79 -2.68 9.34 -4.03
N ASN A 80 -3.90 8.78 -4.09
CA ASN A 80 -4.50 8.19 -5.31
C ASN A 80 -3.61 7.09 -5.93
N ILE A 81 -2.95 6.29 -5.08
CA ILE A 81 -2.01 5.24 -5.46
C ILE A 81 -2.58 3.89 -5.09
N GLN A 82 -2.73 3.00 -6.08
CA GLN A 82 -3.23 1.64 -5.87
C GLN A 82 -2.07 0.70 -5.58
N LEU A 83 -1.92 0.30 -4.32
CA LEU A 83 -0.95 -0.72 -3.91
C LEU A 83 -1.59 -2.11 -3.91
N PRO A 84 -0.80 -3.21 -3.97
CA PRO A 84 -1.31 -4.56 -3.73
C PRO A 84 -1.90 -4.70 -2.32
N ARG A 85 -2.87 -5.62 -2.18
CA ARG A 85 -3.61 -5.81 -0.92
C ARG A 85 -2.81 -6.47 0.19
N THR A 86 -1.84 -7.30 -0.15
CA THR A 86 -1.15 -8.13 0.85
C THR A 86 0.22 -7.59 1.21
N THR A 87 0.64 -7.79 2.47
CA THR A 87 1.98 -7.41 2.93
C THR A 87 3.08 -8.03 2.06
N ASN A 88 2.90 -9.31 1.67
CA ASN A 88 3.91 -10.02 0.87
C ASN A 88 4.13 -9.34 -0.49
N GLU A 89 3.06 -8.97 -1.19
CA GLU A 89 3.15 -8.25 -2.46
C GLU A 89 3.74 -6.84 -2.27
N GLN A 90 3.35 -6.14 -1.20
CA GLN A 90 3.88 -4.82 -0.86
C GLN A 90 5.40 -4.84 -0.63
N THR A 91 5.98 -5.95 -0.13
CA THR A 91 7.44 -6.08 0.04
C THR A 91 8.22 -6.07 -1.28
N GLN A 92 7.55 -6.26 -2.41
CA GLN A 92 8.16 -6.32 -3.75
C GLN A 92 8.09 -4.98 -4.50
N LEU A 93 7.41 -3.98 -3.93
CA LEU A 93 7.22 -2.68 -4.59
C LEU A 93 8.45 -1.80 -4.50
N GLY A 94 8.54 -0.86 -5.41
CA GLY A 94 9.48 0.27 -5.38
C GLY A 94 10.93 -0.12 -5.18
N THR A 95 11.69 0.77 -4.55
CA THR A 95 13.13 0.62 -4.31
C THR A 95 13.39 0.32 -2.83
N ARG A 96 14.33 -0.58 -2.55
CA ARG A 96 14.78 -0.84 -1.17
C ARG A 96 15.57 0.34 -0.63
N ILE A 97 15.22 0.79 0.58
CA ILE A 97 15.82 1.94 1.24
C ILE A 97 16.51 1.47 2.53
N SER A 98 17.65 2.07 2.84
CA SER A 98 18.31 1.93 4.15
C SER A 98 17.42 2.52 5.25
N LYS A 99 17.55 2.00 6.48
CA LYS A 99 16.83 2.56 7.63
C LYS A 99 17.21 4.03 7.90
N ASP A 100 18.45 4.39 7.60
CA ASP A 100 18.97 5.75 7.84
C ASP A 100 18.52 6.77 6.78
N ASP A 101 18.02 6.27 5.62
CA ASP A 101 17.52 7.08 4.50
C ASP A 101 15.99 7.18 4.45
N LEU A 102 15.30 6.75 5.52
CA LEU A 102 13.83 6.77 5.58
C LEU A 102 13.27 8.18 5.43
N MET A 103 12.26 8.31 4.58
CA MET A 103 11.48 9.52 4.38
C MET A 103 9.98 9.25 4.60
N PRO A 104 9.20 10.28 4.97
CA PRO A 104 7.75 10.15 5.14
C PRO A 104 7.10 9.50 3.90
N GLY A 105 6.24 8.50 4.14
CA GLY A 105 5.61 7.70 3.08
C GLY A 105 6.33 6.40 2.71
N ASP A 106 7.57 6.20 3.16
CA ASP A 106 8.25 4.91 2.96
C ASP A 106 7.54 3.79 3.71
N LEU A 107 7.47 2.61 3.11
CA LEU A 107 6.92 1.42 3.75
C LEU A 107 8.00 0.74 4.60
N VAL A 108 7.68 0.45 5.86
CA VAL A 108 8.57 -0.28 6.77
C VAL A 108 7.99 -1.65 7.08
N PHE A 109 8.82 -2.69 6.92
CA PHE A 109 8.41 -4.09 7.05
C PHE A 109 9.12 -4.79 8.18
N PHE A 110 8.40 -5.67 8.87
CA PHE A 110 8.86 -6.38 10.04
C PHE A 110 8.59 -7.88 9.93
N LYS A 111 9.49 -8.71 10.44
CA LYS A 111 9.30 -10.16 10.62
C LYS A 111 8.86 -10.43 12.06
N THR A 112 7.57 -10.38 12.29
CA THR A 112 7.00 -10.54 13.64
C THR A 112 6.76 -11.99 14.04
N GLY A 113 6.75 -12.91 13.07
CA GLY A 113 6.36 -14.31 13.29
C GLY A 113 4.87 -14.49 13.58
N SER A 114 4.09 -13.42 13.64
CA SER A 114 2.65 -13.43 13.93
C SER A 114 1.82 -13.29 12.67
N GLY A 115 0.57 -13.77 12.72
CA GLY A 115 -0.35 -13.79 11.58
C GLY A 115 0.02 -14.85 10.54
N LYS A 116 -0.72 -14.94 9.44
CA LYS A 116 -0.54 -15.98 8.40
C LYS A 116 0.78 -15.88 7.66
N SER A 117 1.29 -14.67 7.43
CA SER A 117 2.54 -14.44 6.69
C SER A 117 3.76 -14.29 7.60
N GLY A 118 3.58 -14.11 8.91
CA GLY A 118 4.64 -13.74 9.84
C GLY A 118 5.22 -12.34 9.58
N LEU A 119 4.58 -11.55 8.70
CA LEU A 119 5.01 -10.23 8.28
C LEU A 119 4.08 -9.14 8.82
N HIS A 120 4.63 -7.97 9.03
CA HIS A 120 3.89 -6.76 9.36
C HIS A 120 4.40 -5.59 8.54
N VAL A 121 3.55 -4.59 8.30
CA VAL A 121 3.89 -3.39 7.54
C VAL A 121 3.30 -2.15 8.21
N GLY A 122 4.03 -1.05 8.10
CA GLY A 122 3.58 0.30 8.45
C GLY A 122 4.11 1.33 7.46
N ILE A 123 3.72 2.56 7.64
CA ILE A 123 4.15 3.71 6.83
C ILE A 123 5.01 4.59 7.72
N TYR A 124 6.27 4.82 7.32
CA TYR A 124 7.16 5.74 8.01
C TYR A 124 6.59 7.15 7.96
N ASP A 125 6.58 7.82 9.09
CA ASP A 125 6.08 9.18 9.22
C ASP A 125 7.24 10.17 9.36
N THR A 126 7.72 10.38 10.58
CA THR A 126 8.87 11.24 10.89
C THR A 126 9.45 10.84 12.25
N ASN A 127 10.62 11.37 12.64
CA ASN A 127 11.20 11.19 13.98
C ASN A 127 11.33 9.72 14.42
N ASN A 128 11.74 8.82 13.52
CA ASN A 128 11.78 7.37 13.78
C ASN A 128 10.43 6.76 14.20
N GLU A 129 9.32 7.34 13.76
CA GLU A 129 7.99 6.83 14.00
C GLU A 129 7.34 6.30 12.72
N PHE A 130 6.40 5.39 12.86
CA PHE A 130 5.60 4.85 11.77
C PHE A 130 4.16 4.62 12.21
N ILE A 131 3.24 4.71 11.26
CA ILE A 131 1.81 4.48 11.47
C ILE A 131 1.44 3.10 10.95
N HIS A 132 0.68 2.34 11.74
CA HIS A 132 0.27 0.98 11.39
C HIS A 132 -1.00 0.54 12.10
N ALA A 133 -1.64 -0.54 11.62
CA ALA A 133 -2.69 -1.24 12.35
C ALA A 133 -2.06 -2.28 13.29
N SER A 134 -1.92 -1.93 14.57
CA SER A 134 -1.42 -2.82 15.62
C SER A 134 -2.46 -3.90 15.95
N THR A 135 -2.03 -5.15 16.11
CA THR A 135 -2.91 -6.27 16.46
C THR A 135 -3.59 -6.10 17.83
N SER A 136 -2.98 -5.36 18.75
CA SER A 136 -3.50 -5.18 20.12
C SER A 136 -4.12 -3.81 20.38
N LYS A 137 -3.78 -2.79 19.58
CA LYS A 137 -4.20 -1.40 19.83
C LYS A 137 -4.95 -0.76 18.66
N GLY A 138 -5.11 -1.48 17.55
CA GLY A 138 -5.67 -0.91 16.33
C GLY A 138 -4.72 0.07 15.65
N VAL A 139 -5.26 1.05 14.94
CA VAL A 139 -4.44 2.02 14.19
C VAL A 139 -3.79 3.01 15.15
N ILE A 140 -2.45 3.01 15.16
CA ILE A 140 -1.61 3.83 16.04
C ILE A 140 -0.31 4.25 15.36
N ARG A 141 0.40 5.20 15.99
CA ARG A 141 1.80 5.51 15.74
C ARG A 141 2.69 4.73 16.72
N SER A 142 3.82 4.23 16.25
CA SER A 142 4.83 3.51 17.04
C SER A 142 6.23 3.97 16.67
N SER A 143 7.19 3.83 17.61
CA SER A 143 8.58 4.21 17.35
C SER A 143 9.39 3.01 16.84
N LEU A 144 10.23 3.24 15.80
CA LEU A 144 11.25 2.30 15.32
C LEU A 144 12.38 2.08 16.34
N ASP A 145 12.50 2.97 17.33
CA ASP A 145 13.47 2.84 18.43
C ASP A 145 12.97 1.96 19.56
N ASN A 146 11.69 1.62 19.58
CA ASN A 146 11.14 0.64 20.49
C ASN A 146 11.89 -0.70 20.36
N VAL A 147 12.23 -1.32 21.48
CA VAL A 147 13.04 -2.56 21.54
C VAL A 147 12.45 -3.68 20.68
N TYR A 148 11.10 -3.82 20.69
CA TYR A 148 10.42 -4.83 19.88
C TYR A 148 10.56 -4.54 18.39
N TRP A 149 10.17 -3.35 17.95
CA TRP A 149 10.17 -2.98 16.52
C TRP A 149 11.58 -2.95 15.93
N ARG A 150 12.57 -2.47 16.68
CA ARG A 150 13.98 -2.49 16.28
C ARG A 150 14.49 -3.90 16.03
N ARG A 151 14.09 -4.87 16.87
CA ARG A 151 14.52 -6.28 16.74
C ARG A 151 13.91 -6.99 15.55
N VAL A 152 12.66 -6.69 15.20
CA VAL A 152 11.92 -7.38 14.13
C VAL A 152 11.92 -6.62 12.80
N PHE A 153 12.53 -5.42 12.75
CA PHE A 153 12.68 -4.66 11.51
C PHE A 153 13.43 -5.49 10.47
N TRP A 154 12.90 -5.50 9.23
CA TRP A 154 13.46 -6.33 8.17
C TRP A 154 13.93 -5.52 6.97
N GLN A 155 13.09 -4.63 6.44
CA GLN A 155 13.41 -3.81 5.28
C GLN A 155 12.49 -2.58 5.20
N ALA A 156 12.88 -1.63 4.35
CA ALA A 156 12.02 -0.52 3.94
C ALA A 156 11.97 -0.39 2.42
N ARG A 157 10.88 0.18 1.91
CA ARG A 157 10.64 0.41 0.49
C ARG A 157 10.11 1.81 0.24
N ARG A 158 10.69 2.50 -0.74
CA ARG A 158 10.16 3.75 -1.32
C ARG A 158 9.37 3.42 -2.57
N ILE A 159 8.12 3.87 -2.61
CA ILE A 159 7.18 3.61 -3.71
C ILE A 159 7.39 4.62 -4.84
#